data_3733684fc136661e995c1e6c7a2b8787
#
_entry.id   3733684fc136661e995c1e6c7a2b8787
#
_cell.length_a   1.000
_cell.length_b   1.000
_cell.length_c   1.000
_cell.angle_alpha   90.00
_cell.angle_beta   90.00
_cell.angle_gamma   90.00
#
_symmetry.space_group_name_H-M   'P 1'
#
loop_
_entity.id
_entity.type
_entity.pdbx_description
1 polymer ?
#
loop_
_entity_poly.entity_id
_entity_poly.type
_entity_poly.pdbx_seq_one_letter_code
_entity_poly.pdbx_strand_id
1 'polypeptide(L)'
;MNQEEYMKNRVDNQIDWHDKKSSFNRKWYKRLQVIAILSASTIPFLSGYSSGEDVTIRVCIGILGLFVAAITATLSLYKFQEHWLEYRTTCESLRHEKYLYLTQTIPYHTDNAFTTFVQRIESLISKENTDWLQYMKKPVKKK
;
A
#
# COMPACT_ATOMS: atom_id res chain seq x y z
N MET A 1 -27.41 -17.26 -3.68
CA MET A 1 -26.88 -15.97 -4.15
C MET A 1 -26.79 -16.01 -5.66
N ASN A 2 -27.46 -15.07 -6.33
CA ASN A 2 -27.49 -15.00 -7.80
C ASN A 2 -26.11 -14.48 -8.30
N GLN A 3 -25.77 -14.76 -9.58
CA GLN A 3 -24.51 -14.31 -10.21
C GLN A 3 -24.32 -12.78 -10.11
N GLU A 4 -25.38 -12.03 -10.41
CA GLU A 4 -25.35 -10.55 -10.32
C GLU A 4 -25.14 -10.06 -8.87
N GLU A 5 -25.79 -10.71 -7.93
CA GLU A 5 -25.65 -10.39 -6.51
C GLU A 5 -24.24 -10.69 -5.99
N TYR A 6 -23.64 -11.82 -6.40
CA TYR A 6 -22.24 -12.14 -6.06
C TYR A 6 -21.28 -11.13 -6.68
N MET A 7 -21.48 -10.79 -7.95
CA MET A 7 -20.64 -9.81 -8.63
C MET A 7 -20.63 -8.47 -7.91
N LYS A 8 -21.83 -7.95 -7.59
CA LYS A 8 -21.98 -6.63 -6.96
C LYS A 8 -21.57 -6.64 -5.48
N ASN A 9 -22.07 -7.59 -4.71
CA ASN A 9 -21.94 -7.56 -3.25
C ASN A 9 -20.61 -8.16 -2.76
N ARG A 10 -19.96 -9.00 -3.56
CA ARG A 10 -18.69 -9.62 -3.18
C ARG A 10 -17.53 -9.05 -4.00
N VAL A 11 -17.56 -9.21 -5.33
CA VAL A 11 -16.43 -8.87 -6.19
C VAL A 11 -16.20 -7.36 -6.24
N ASP A 12 -17.23 -6.57 -6.54
CA ASP A 12 -17.11 -5.12 -6.66
C ASP A 12 -16.77 -4.46 -5.32
N ASN A 13 -17.37 -4.92 -4.23
CA ASN A 13 -17.04 -4.44 -2.88
C ASN A 13 -15.58 -4.74 -2.51
N GLN A 14 -15.04 -5.91 -2.86
CA GLN A 14 -13.65 -6.25 -2.61
C GLN A 14 -12.70 -5.39 -3.46
N ILE A 15 -13.01 -5.20 -4.74
CA ILE A 15 -12.24 -4.32 -5.63
C ILE A 15 -12.21 -2.89 -5.08
N ASP A 16 -13.35 -2.33 -4.70
CA ASP A 16 -13.45 -0.99 -4.14
C ASP A 16 -12.70 -0.84 -2.82
N TRP A 17 -12.79 -1.83 -1.96
CA TRP A 17 -12.07 -1.84 -0.68
C TRP A 17 -10.56 -1.82 -0.89
N HIS A 18 -10.03 -2.70 -1.75
CA HIS A 18 -8.61 -2.77 -2.07
C HIS A 18 -8.12 -1.49 -2.76
N ASP A 19 -8.90 -0.92 -3.69
CA ASP A 19 -8.56 0.33 -4.37
C ASP A 19 -8.48 1.50 -3.38
N LYS A 20 -9.44 1.63 -2.47
CA LYS A 20 -9.43 2.65 -1.41
C LYS A 20 -8.25 2.50 -0.47
N LYS A 21 -7.95 1.28 -0.01
CA LYS A 21 -6.80 0.98 0.86
C LYS A 21 -5.46 1.27 0.17
N SER A 22 -5.31 0.83 -1.07
CA SER A 22 -4.13 1.12 -1.90
C SER A 22 -3.94 2.63 -2.07
N SER A 23 -4.98 3.35 -2.46
CA SER A 23 -4.94 4.80 -2.66
C SER A 23 -4.61 5.56 -1.38
N PHE A 24 -5.16 5.15 -0.24
CA PHE A 24 -4.87 5.73 1.07
C PHE A 24 -3.39 5.57 1.43
N ASN A 25 -2.87 4.34 1.41
CA ASN A 25 -1.47 4.06 1.75
C ASN A 25 -0.50 4.78 0.80
N ARG A 26 -0.79 4.80 -0.52
CA ARG A 26 0.00 5.51 -1.51
C ARG A 26 0.06 7.02 -1.25
N LYS A 27 -1.09 7.65 -0.91
CA LYS A 27 -1.16 9.09 -0.62
C LYS A 27 -0.34 9.45 0.61
N TRP A 28 -0.47 8.68 1.70
CA TRP A 28 0.28 8.90 2.93
C TRP A 28 1.77 8.69 2.73
N TYR A 29 2.16 7.62 2.06
CA TYR A 29 3.57 7.36 1.72
C TYR A 29 4.18 8.55 0.98
N LYS A 30 3.54 8.99 -0.12
CA LYS A 30 4.05 10.09 -0.92
C LYS A 30 4.14 11.40 -0.15
N ARG A 31 3.13 11.74 0.64
CA ARG A 31 3.13 12.97 1.46
C ARG A 31 4.26 12.97 2.48
N LEU A 32 4.39 11.91 3.24
CA LEU A 32 5.45 11.78 4.25
C LEU A 32 6.84 11.81 3.61
N GLN A 33 7.01 11.13 2.47
CA GLN A 33 8.27 11.12 1.73
C GLN A 33 8.66 12.53 1.25
N VAL A 34 7.71 13.27 0.67
CA VAL A 34 7.96 14.65 0.20
C VAL A 34 8.31 15.56 1.38
N ILE A 35 7.58 15.47 2.50
CA ILE A 35 7.88 16.25 3.70
C ILE A 35 9.28 15.93 4.23
N ALA A 36 9.65 14.65 4.29
CA ALA A 36 10.98 14.24 4.72
C ALA A 36 12.09 14.80 3.82
N ILE A 37 11.91 14.73 2.50
CA ILE A 37 12.88 15.25 1.52
C ILE A 37 13.03 16.76 1.65
N LEU A 38 11.92 17.51 1.73
CA LEU A 38 11.95 18.96 1.86
C LEU A 38 12.62 19.37 3.19
N SER A 39 12.28 18.71 4.29
CA SER A 39 12.91 18.97 5.60
C SER A 39 14.40 18.65 5.57
N ALA A 40 14.80 17.53 4.98
CA ALA A 40 16.20 17.14 4.88
C ALA A 40 17.03 18.10 4.00
N SER A 41 16.45 18.60 2.89
CA SER A 41 17.13 19.55 2.00
C SER A 41 17.28 20.95 2.62
N THR A 42 16.44 21.32 3.58
CA THR A 42 16.50 22.59 4.31
C THR A 42 17.68 22.61 5.29
N ILE A 43 18.12 21.47 5.82
CA ILE A 43 19.21 21.37 6.79
C ILE A 43 20.54 21.95 6.26
N PRO A 44 21.09 21.49 5.09
CA PRO A 44 22.33 22.05 4.57
C PRO A 44 22.21 23.53 4.18
N PHE A 45 21.01 23.95 3.74
CA PHE A 45 20.74 25.36 3.44
C PHE A 45 20.87 26.23 4.69
N LEU A 46 20.21 25.86 5.79
CA LEU A 46 20.32 26.56 7.06
C LEU A 46 21.74 26.53 7.64
N SER A 47 22.43 25.40 7.49
CA SER A 47 23.83 25.26 7.94
C SER A 47 24.77 26.22 7.23
N GLY A 48 24.54 26.54 5.94
CA GLY A 48 25.33 27.50 5.18
C GLY A 48 25.15 28.96 5.65
N TYR A 49 24.00 29.28 6.27
CA TYR A 49 23.75 30.60 6.83
C TYR A 49 24.19 30.75 8.28
N SER A 50 24.55 29.67 8.97
CA SER A 50 25.00 29.71 10.34
C SER A 50 26.43 30.23 10.45
N SER A 51 26.61 31.44 10.97
CA SER A 51 27.92 32.03 11.26
C SER A 51 28.62 31.44 12.50
N GLY A 52 28.24 30.23 12.91
CA GLY A 52 28.88 29.49 14.01
C GLY A 52 28.43 29.88 15.42
N GLU A 53 27.90 31.09 15.62
CA GLU A 53 27.47 31.59 16.95
C GLU A 53 25.95 31.57 17.18
N ASP A 54 25.16 31.38 16.10
CA ASP A 54 23.70 31.41 16.14
C ASP A 54 23.11 30.12 16.74
N VAL A 55 22.91 30.11 18.05
CA VAL A 55 22.29 28.99 18.79
C VAL A 55 20.93 28.65 18.25
N THR A 56 20.14 29.65 17.84
CA THR A 56 18.78 29.45 17.28
C THR A 56 18.79 28.60 16.00
N ILE A 57 19.70 28.89 15.08
CA ILE A 57 19.83 28.12 13.83
C ILE A 57 20.25 26.69 14.12
N ARG A 58 21.19 26.45 15.02
CA ARG A 58 21.61 25.10 15.43
C ARG A 58 20.47 24.30 16.07
N VAL A 59 19.66 24.91 16.93
CA VAL A 59 18.49 24.26 17.53
C VAL A 59 17.45 23.90 16.42
N CYS A 60 17.18 24.81 15.49
CA CYS A 60 16.27 24.55 14.36
C CYS A 60 16.76 23.37 13.49
N ILE A 61 18.06 23.30 13.18
CA ILE A 61 18.65 22.18 12.44
C ILE A 61 18.48 20.87 13.22
N GLY A 62 18.71 20.89 14.52
CA GLY A 62 18.53 19.72 15.39
C GLY A 62 17.08 19.21 15.41
N ILE A 63 16.12 20.11 15.53
CA ILE A 63 14.68 19.78 15.51
C ILE A 63 14.28 19.21 14.13
N LEU A 64 14.72 19.82 13.04
CA LEU A 64 14.47 19.31 11.68
C LEU A 64 15.06 17.91 11.48
N GLY A 65 16.28 17.67 11.98
CA GLY A 65 16.91 16.35 11.92
C GLY A 65 16.12 15.27 12.66
N LEU A 66 15.65 15.58 13.89
CA LEU A 66 14.77 14.69 14.65
C LEU A 66 13.45 14.42 13.92
N PHE A 67 12.86 15.45 13.31
CA PHE A 67 11.63 15.33 12.56
C PHE A 67 11.78 14.42 11.34
N VAL A 68 12.85 14.59 10.56
CA VAL A 68 13.18 13.71 9.43
C VAL A 68 13.39 12.27 9.89
N ALA A 69 14.12 12.06 10.98
CA ALA A 69 14.34 10.73 11.56
C ALA A 69 13.02 10.07 12.00
N ALA A 70 12.12 10.82 12.65
CA ALA A 70 10.81 10.31 13.05
C ALA A 70 9.94 9.90 11.86
N ILE A 71 9.89 10.73 10.79
CA ILE A 71 9.15 10.40 9.57
C ILE A 71 9.72 9.15 8.93
N THR A 72 11.04 9.07 8.79
CA THR A 72 11.73 7.93 8.15
C THR A 72 11.49 6.63 8.94
N ALA A 73 11.56 6.70 10.27
CA ALA A 73 11.25 5.57 11.13
C ALA A 73 9.78 5.13 10.98
N THR A 74 8.84 6.09 10.90
CA THR A 74 7.42 5.81 10.68
C THR A 74 7.19 5.13 9.33
N LEU A 75 7.79 5.63 8.25
CA LEU A 75 7.69 5.03 6.91
C LEU A 75 8.24 3.60 6.90
N SER A 76 9.34 3.35 7.61
CA SER A 76 9.96 2.03 7.72
C SER A 76 9.12 1.05 8.54
N LEU A 77 8.54 1.49 9.66
CA LEU A 77 7.72 0.64 10.52
C LEU A 77 6.38 0.26 9.88
N TYR A 78 5.69 1.24 9.30
CA TYR A 78 4.36 1.02 8.72
C TYR A 78 4.39 0.40 7.32
N LYS A 79 5.56 0.27 6.70
CA LYS A 79 5.73 -0.37 5.38
C LYS A 79 4.69 0.06 4.33
N PHE A 80 4.32 1.34 4.34
CA PHE A 80 3.28 1.89 3.47
C PHE A 80 3.46 1.54 2.00
N GLN A 81 4.72 1.48 1.53
CA GLN A 81 5.03 1.13 0.14
C GLN A 81 4.68 -0.32 -0.18
N GLU A 82 5.00 -1.26 0.71
CA GLU A 82 4.69 -2.68 0.51
C GLU A 82 3.18 -2.89 0.52
N HIS A 83 2.47 -2.30 1.49
CA HIS A 83 1.02 -2.43 1.61
C HIS A 83 0.24 -1.85 0.42
N TRP A 84 0.59 -0.63 -0.06
CA TRP A 84 -0.15 -0.10 -1.20
C TRP A 84 0.08 -0.92 -2.48
N LEU A 85 1.27 -1.48 -2.66
CA LEU A 85 1.59 -2.33 -3.80
C LEU A 85 0.81 -3.65 -3.75
N GLU A 86 0.76 -4.29 -2.56
CA GLU A 86 0.00 -5.51 -2.33
C GLU A 86 -1.49 -5.32 -2.60
N TYR A 87 -2.12 -4.31 -1.98
CA TYR A 87 -3.53 -3.99 -2.25
C TYR A 87 -3.78 -3.65 -3.72
N ARG A 88 -2.86 -2.97 -4.38
CA ARG A 88 -2.99 -2.65 -5.80
C ARG A 88 -2.93 -3.90 -6.66
N THR A 89 -2.00 -4.81 -6.39
CA THR A 89 -1.86 -6.07 -7.13
C THR A 89 -3.11 -6.93 -6.99
N THR A 90 -3.62 -7.07 -5.77
CA THR A 90 -4.87 -7.83 -5.52
C THR A 90 -6.06 -7.19 -6.23
N CYS A 91 -6.19 -5.86 -6.17
CA CYS A 91 -7.25 -5.12 -6.86
C CYS A 91 -7.21 -5.37 -8.38
N GLU A 92 -6.04 -5.28 -9.00
CA GLU A 92 -5.87 -5.51 -10.45
C GLU A 92 -6.12 -6.98 -10.83
N SER A 93 -5.70 -7.93 -9.97
CA SER A 93 -5.98 -9.35 -10.19
C SER A 93 -7.48 -9.65 -10.14
N LEU A 94 -8.21 -9.07 -9.18
CA LEU A 94 -9.66 -9.21 -9.08
C LEU A 94 -10.38 -8.58 -10.30
N ARG A 95 -9.93 -7.40 -10.74
CA ARG A 95 -10.44 -6.75 -11.96
C ARG A 95 -10.18 -7.59 -13.20
N HIS A 96 -8.99 -8.14 -13.32
CA HIS A 96 -8.60 -9.00 -14.43
C HIS A 96 -9.51 -10.24 -14.53
N GLU A 97 -9.69 -10.97 -13.42
CA GLU A 97 -10.59 -12.13 -13.38
C GLU A 97 -12.04 -11.74 -13.70
N LYS A 98 -12.51 -10.60 -13.19
CA LYS A 98 -13.84 -10.07 -13.50
C LYS A 98 -14.02 -9.84 -15.00
N TYR A 99 -13.04 -9.22 -15.67
CA TYR A 99 -13.12 -8.96 -17.12
C TYR A 99 -13.04 -10.24 -17.93
N LEU A 100 -12.18 -11.21 -17.58
CA LEU A 100 -12.13 -12.52 -18.23
C LEU A 100 -13.47 -13.24 -18.16
N TYR A 101 -14.13 -13.18 -16.99
CA TYR A 101 -15.45 -13.78 -16.80
C TYR A 101 -16.52 -13.08 -17.65
N LEU A 102 -16.58 -11.74 -17.64
CA LEU A 102 -17.56 -10.97 -18.42
C LEU A 102 -17.39 -11.12 -19.93
N THR A 103 -16.17 -11.30 -20.40
CA THR A 103 -15.86 -11.53 -21.82
C THR A 103 -15.90 -12.98 -22.25
N GLN A 104 -16.23 -13.91 -21.33
CA GLN A 104 -16.26 -15.35 -21.56
C GLN A 104 -14.98 -15.91 -22.19
N THR A 105 -13.84 -15.28 -21.86
CA THR A 105 -12.52 -15.73 -22.31
C THR A 105 -12.03 -16.91 -21.45
N ILE A 106 -11.09 -17.69 -21.94
CA ILE A 106 -10.49 -18.81 -21.19
C ILE A 106 -10.03 -18.31 -19.82
N PRO A 107 -10.42 -18.98 -18.70
CA PRO A 107 -11.04 -20.31 -18.58
C PRO A 107 -12.59 -20.31 -18.48
N TYR A 108 -13.27 -19.24 -18.80
CA TYR A 108 -14.70 -19.02 -18.54
C TYR A 108 -15.63 -19.28 -19.74
N HIS A 109 -15.19 -20.09 -20.69
CA HIS A 109 -15.94 -20.44 -21.91
C HIS A 109 -16.78 -21.73 -21.78
N THR A 110 -16.90 -22.30 -20.58
CA THR A 110 -17.58 -23.57 -20.29
C THR A 110 -18.82 -23.35 -19.43
N ASP A 111 -19.71 -24.38 -19.39
CA ASP A 111 -20.94 -24.36 -18.58
C ASP A 111 -20.68 -24.12 -17.06
N ASN A 112 -19.48 -24.43 -16.57
CA ASN A 112 -19.07 -24.21 -15.19
C ASN A 112 -18.35 -22.87 -14.95
N ALA A 113 -18.47 -21.92 -15.89
CA ALA A 113 -17.77 -20.62 -15.83
C ALA A 113 -17.96 -19.89 -14.48
N PHE A 114 -19.19 -19.83 -13.98
CA PHE A 114 -19.48 -19.15 -12.71
C PHE A 114 -18.82 -19.84 -11.51
N THR A 115 -18.88 -21.17 -11.43
CA THR A 115 -18.22 -21.92 -10.36
C THR A 115 -16.71 -21.70 -10.35
N THR A 116 -16.11 -21.77 -11.53
CA THR A 116 -14.67 -21.50 -11.72
C THR A 116 -14.32 -20.07 -11.31
N PHE A 117 -15.14 -19.11 -11.69
CA PHE A 117 -14.97 -17.70 -11.33
C PHE A 117 -14.99 -17.49 -9.81
N VAL A 118 -16.01 -18.03 -9.12
CA VAL A 118 -16.12 -17.95 -7.66
C VAL A 118 -14.88 -18.55 -6.97
N GLN A 119 -14.45 -19.73 -7.38
CA GLN A 119 -13.27 -20.39 -6.82
C GLN A 119 -12.00 -19.56 -6.99
N ARG A 120 -11.79 -18.94 -8.16
CA ARG A 120 -10.61 -18.11 -8.41
C ARG A 120 -10.65 -16.80 -7.63
N ILE A 121 -11.80 -16.13 -7.56
CA ILE A 121 -11.98 -14.91 -6.75
C ILE A 121 -11.72 -15.20 -5.27
N GLU A 122 -12.34 -16.24 -4.70
CA GLU A 122 -12.13 -16.58 -3.29
C GLU A 122 -10.69 -17.03 -3.01
N SER A 123 -10.02 -17.69 -3.97
CA SER A 123 -8.60 -18.04 -3.88
C SER A 123 -7.70 -16.79 -3.81
N LEU A 124 -7.97 -15.75 -4.63
CA LEU A 124 -7.23 -14.50 -4.61
C LEU A 124 -7.39 -13.77 -3.27
N ILE A 125 -8.63 -13.70 -2.75
CA ILE A 125 -8.92 -13.06 -1.45
C ILE A 125 -8.28 -13.85 -0.30
N SER A 126 -8.35 -15.19 -0.34
CA SER A 126 -7.77 -16.05 0.70
C SER A 126 -6.24 -16.00 0.72
N LYS A 127 -5.60 -15.92 -0.45
CA LYS A 127 -4.15 -15.80 -0.56
C LYS A 127 -3.64 -14.53 0.11
N GLU A 128 -4.29 -13.40 -0.12
CA GLU A 128 -3.94 -12.14 0.54
C GLU A 128 -4.00 -12.27 2.07
N ASN A 129 -5.09 -12.84 2.61
CA ASN A 129 -5.22 -13.07 4.05
C ASN A 129 -4.12 -13.99 4.61
N THR A 130 -3.68 -14.99 3.85
CA THR A 130 -2.63 -15.93 4.27
C THR A 130 -1.26 -15.27 4.22
N ASP A 131 -0.96 -14.50 3.19
CA ASP A 131 0.29 -13.76 3.06
C ASP A 131 0.43 -12.74 4.20
N TRP A 132 -0.67 -12.04 4.56
CA TRP A 132 -0.70 -11.12 5.69
C TRP A 132 -0.39 -11.81 7.03
N LEU A 133 -0.97 -12.98 7.29
CA LEU A 133 -0.69 -13.78 8.49
C LEU A 133 0.77 -14.28 8.54
N GLN A 134 1.37 -14.61 7.41
CA GLN A 134 2.79 -15.00 7.34
C GLN A 134 3.72 -13.82 7.58
N TYR A 135 3.38 -12.61 7.09
CA TYR A 135 4.14 -11.39 7.37
C TYR A 135 4.16 -11.05 8.86
N MET A 136 3.03 -11.19 9.54
CA MET A 136 2.93 -10.97 10.98
C MET A 136 3.72 -12.00 11.80
N LYS A 137 3.91 -13.23 11.30
CA LYS A 137 4.60 -14.32 11.99
C LYS A 137 6.11 -14.36 11.75
N LYS A 138 6.65 -13.62 10.77
CA LYS A 138 8.10 -13.59 10.55
C LYS A 138 8.78 -12.82 11.69
N PRO A 139 9.57 -13.47 12.58
CA PRO A 139 10.33 -12.75 13.57
C PRO A 139 11.34 -11.86 12.85
N VAL A 140 11.47 -10.62 13.34
CA VAL A 140 12.53 -9.70 12.91
C VAL A 140 13.85 -10.43 13.05
N LYS A 141 14.49 -10.85 11.96
CA LYS A 141 15.84 -11.38 12.00
C LYS A 141 16.74 -10.25 12.51
N LYS A 142 17.11 -10.33 13.79
CA LYS A 142 18.23 -9.56 14.32
C LYS A 142 19.47 -10.00 13.53
N LYS A 143 20.03 -9.07 12.76
CA LYS A 143 21.43 -9.13 12.34
C LYS A 143 22.29 -8.54 13.42
#